data_d630bcb9d325379e092080a538a86b0e
#
_entry.id   d630bcb9d325379e092080a538a86b0e
#
_cell.length_a   1.000
_cell.length_b   1.000
_cell.length_c   1.000
_cell.angle_alpha   90.00
_cell.angle_beta   90.00
_cell.angle_gamma   90.00
#
_symmetry.space_group_name_H-M   'P 1'
#
loop_
_entity.id
_entity.type
_entity.pdbx_description
1 polymer ?
#
loop_
_entity_poly.entity_id
_entity_poly.type
_entity_poly.pdbx_seq_one_letter_code
_entity_poly.pdbx_strand_id
1 'polypeptide(L)' 'MMTGTVKFYNSQKGYGFIQPDSGGKDVFVHATALERAGLSGLSEGQKVSFDTQEDRRTGKIAVGTIQAA' A
#
# COMPACT_ATOMS: atom_id res chain seq x y z
N MET A 1 6.54 11.65 -0.15
CA MET A 1 6.02 10.26 -0.28
C MET A 1 7.16 9.28 -0.20
N MET A 2 6.89 8.12 0.36
CA MET A 2 7.85 7.03 0.36
C MET A 2 7.69 6.20 -0.90
N THR A 3 8.76 5.50 -1.29
CA THR A 3 8.68 4.54 -2.38
C THR A 3 8.82 3.13 -1.83
N GLY A 4 8.25 2.18 -2.53
CA GLY A 4 8.33 0.79 -2.14
C GLY A 4 7.97 -0.14 -3.28
N THR A 5 8.05 -1.44 -2.99
CA THR A 5 7.73 -2.49 -3.95
C THR A 5 6.57 -3.31 -3.41
N VAL A 6 5.58 -3.55 -4.26
CA VAL A 6 4.45 -4.39 -3.88
C VAL A 6 4.95 -5.80 -3.66
N LYS A 7 4.78 -6.29 -2.43
CA LYS A 7 5.18 -7.65 -2.08
C LYS A 7 4.06 -8.64 -2.39
N PHE A 8 2.83 -8.21 -2.17
CA PHE A 8 1.68 -9.08 -2.33
C PHE A 8 0.42 -8.21 -2.42
N TYR A 9 -0.53 -8.61 -3.26
CA TYR A 9 -1.85 -7.98 -3.30
C TYR A 9 -2.90 -9.01 -3.67
N ASN A 10 -3.99 -9.07 -2.91
CA ASN A 10 -5.10 -9.97 -3.16
C ASN A 10 -6.34 -9.15 -3.48
N SER A 11 -6.71 -9.10 -4.76
CA SER A 11 -7.86 -8.31 -5.21
C SER A 11 -9.19 -8.85 -4.71
N GLN A 12 -9.29 -10.14 -4.45
CA GLN A 12 -10.51 -10.74 -3.93
C GLN A 12 -10.77 -10.33 -2.49
N LYS A 13 -9.72 -10.29 -1.68
CA LYS A 13 -9.83 -9.87 -0.29
C LYS A 13 -9.70 -8.36 -0.12
N GLY A 14 -9.20 -7.67 -1.14
CA GLY A 14 -9.12 -6.23 -1.13
C GLY A 14 -8.00 -5.65 -0.28
N TYR A 15 -6.87 -6.34 -0.17
CA TYR A 15 -5.73 -5.82 0.57
C TYR A 15 -4.41 -6.39 0.06
N GLY A 16 -3.33 -5.77 0.47
CA GLY A 16 -1.99 -6.24 0.13
C GLY A 16 -0.95 -5.61 1.04
N PHE A 17 0.31 -5.87 0.72
CA PHE A 17 1.45 -5.36 1.48
C PHE A 17 2.49 -4.79 0.54
N ILE A 18 3.10 -3.69 0.98
CA ILE A 18 4.16 -3.00 0.25
C ILE A 18 5.40 -3.00 1.13
N GLN A 19 6.53 -3.41 0.58
CA GLN A 19 7.80 -3.33 1.27
C GLN A 19 8.44 -1.97 0.96
N PRO A 20 8.62 -1.10 1.98
CA PRO A 20 9.28 0.19 1.75
C PRO A 20 10.72 0.00 1.28
N ASP A 21 11.17 0.85 0.36
CA ASP A 21 12.55 0.79 -0.13
C ASP A 21 13.55 1.12 0.97
N SER A 22 13.14 1.90 1.95
CA SER A 22 13.98 2.25 3.09
C SER A 22 14.17 1.09 4.07
N GLY A 23 13.48 -0.03 3.86
CA GLY A 23 13.51 -1.16 4.76
C GLY A 23 12.44 -1.08 5.83
N GLY A 24 12.50 -1.99 6.79
CA GLY A 24 11.51 -2.04 7.86
C GLY A 24 10.37 -3.00 7.55
N LYS A 25 9.27 -2.84 8.27
CA LYS A 25 8.13 -3.73 8.15
C LYS A 25 7.30 -3.41 6.92
N ASP A 26 6.64 -4.43 6.37
CA ASP A 26 5.70 -4.25 5.28
C ASP A 26 4.55 -3.35 5.73
N VAL A 27 4.07 -2.53 4.79
CA VAL A 27 2.97 -1.61 5.04
C VAL A 27 1.70 -2.18 4.41
N PHE A 28 0.62 -2.23 5.19
CA PHE A 28 -0.67 -2.71 4.73
C PHE A 28 -1.30 -1.69 3.77
N VAL A 29 -1.86 -2.16 2.66
CA VAL A 29 -2.62 -1.34 1.73
C VAL A 29 -3.99 -1.97 1.50
N HIS A 30 -5.05 -1.17 1.65
CA HIS A 30 -6.41 -1.62 1.41
C HIS A 30 -6.89 -1.15 0.04
N ALA A 31 -7.83 -1.88 -0.55
CA ALA A 31 -8.37 -1.55 -1.87
C ALA A 31 -8.95 -0.13 -1.94
N THR A 32 -9.48 0.38 -0.83
CA THR A 32 -10.01 1.74 -0.80
C THR A 32 -8.95 2.79 -1.09
N ALA A 33 -7.70 2.57 -0.65
CA ALA A 33 -6.61 3.48 -0.98
C ALA A 33 -6.32 3.47 -2.48
N LEU A 34 -6.42 2.31 -3.12
CA LEU A 34 -6.24 2.19 -4.56
C LEU A 34 -7.35 2.89 -5.32
N GLU A 35 -8.58 2.75 -4.87
CA GLU A 35 -9.72 3.40 -5.49
C GLU A 35 -9.58 4.92 -5.46
N ARG A 36 -9.14 5.48 -4.34
CA ARG A 36 -8.89 6.91 -4.20
C ARG A 36 -7.82 7.40 -5.17
N ALA A 37 -6.84 6.55 -5.45
CA ALA A 37 -5.75 6.88 -6.36
C ALA A 37 -6.10 6.60 -7.83
N GLY A 38 -7.25 6.02 -8.09
CA GLY A 38 -7.65 5.65 -9.45
C GLY A 38 -6.97 4.39 -9.96
N LEU A 39 -6.49 3.55 -9.07
CA LEU A 39 -5.82 2.30 -9.43
C LEU A 39 -6.81 1.14 -9.32
N SER A 40 -6.74 0.21 -10.27
CA SER A 40 -7.61 -0.97 -10.26
C SER A 40 -7.03 -2.13 -9.46
N GLY A 41 -5.77 -2.09 -9.12
CA GLY A 41 -5.09 -3.14 -8.37
C GLY A 41 -3.59 -2.96 -8.43
N LEU A 42 -2.87 -3.89 -7.83
CA LEU A 42 -1.41 -3.88 -7.79
C LEU A 42 -0.87 -5.23 -8.23
N SER A 43 0.32 -5.23 -8.82
CA SER A 43 1.02 -6.45 -9.20
C SER A 43 2.23 -6.67 -8.29
N GLU A 44 2.57 -7.92 -8.02
CA GLU A 44 3.77 -8.24 -7.26
C GLU A 44 5.00 -7.69 -7.97
N GLY A 45 5.88 -7.06 -7.19
CA GLY A 45 7.09 -6.45 -7.72
C GLY A 45 6.90 -5.07 -8.31
N GLN A 46 5.67 -4.55 -8.34
CA GLN A 46 5.40 -3.23 -8.87
C GLN A 46 5.97 -2.16 -7.94
N LYS A 47 6.60 -1.14 -8.52
CA LYS A 47 7.07 0.02 -7.75
C LYS A 47 5.94 1.01 -7.58
N VAL A 48 5.82 1.54 -6.37
CA VAL A 48 4.77 2.50 -6.03
C VAL A 48 5.35 3.59 -5.12
N SER A 49 4.71 4.74 -5.14
CA SER A 49 4.93 5.81 -4.16
C SER A 49 3.72 5.90 -3.25
N PHE A 50 3.93 6.09 -1.97
CA PHE A 50 2.81 6.07 -1.01
C PHE A 50 3.14 6.87 0.23
N ASP A 51 2.08 7.30 0.92
CA ASP A 51 2.15 7.88 2.26
C ASP A 51 1.43 6.97 3.23
N THR A 52 1.96 6.87 4.44
CA THR A 52 1.36 6.05 5.48
C THR A 52 0.44 6.88 6.36
N GLN A 53 -0.53 6.21 6.93
CA GLN A 53 -1.48 6.81 7.85
C GLN A 53 -1.75 5.83 8.98
N GLU A 54 -1.79 6.32 10.21
CA GLU A 54 -2.11 5.48 11.35
C GLU A 54 -3.62 5.32 11.46
N ASP A 55 -4.05 4.07 11.59
CA ASP A 55 -5.46 3.76 11.86
C ASP A 55 -5.68 3.86 13.37
N ARG A 56 -6.46 4.83 13.79
CA ARG A 56 -6.73 5.07 15.20
C ARG A 56 -7.49 3.93 15.88
N ARG A 57 -8.24 3.16 15.10
CA ARG A 57 -9.01 2.06 15.65
C ARG A 57 -8.12 0.91 16.10
N THR A 58 -7.11 0.59 15.30
CA THR A 58 -6.26 -0.56 15.54
C THR A 58 -4.86 -0.19 15.97
N GLY A 59 -4.48 1.07 15.81
CA GLY A 59 -3.12 1.54 16.06
C GLY A 59 -2.12 1.06 15.02
N LYS A 60 -2.60 0.53 13.91
CA LYS A 60 -1.73 0.00 12.85
C LYS A 60 -1.50 1.07 11.78
N ILE A 61 -0.34 0.98 11.15
CA ILE A 61 0.03 1.87 10.06
C ILE A 61 -0.38 1.22 8.75
N ALA A 62 -1.04 1.99 7.89
CA ALA A 62 -1.48 1.53 6.57
C ALA A 62 -1.24 2.62 5.54
N VAL A 63 -1.36 2.26 4.26
CA VAL A 63 -1.25 3.23 3.17
C VAL A 63 -2.48 4.14 3.18
N GLY A 64 -2.26 5.45 3.27
CA GLY A 64 -3.33 6.43 3.14
C GLY A 64 -3.48 6.92 1.70
N THR A 65 -2.36 7.19 1.04
CA THR A 65 -2.31 7.66 -0.35
C THR A 65 -1.30 6.83 -1.10
N ILE A 66 -1.60 6.48 -2.36
CA ILE A 66 -0.71 5.67 -3.18
C ILE A 66 -0.81 6.10 -4.63
N GLN A 67 0.30 6.01 -5.35
CA GLN A 67 0.33 6.21 -6.80
C GLN A 67 1.39 5.31 -7.41
N ALA A 68 1.22 4.99 -8.69
CA ALA A 68 2.23 4.22 -9.41
C ALA A 68 3.51 5.06 -9.55
N ALA A 69 4.62 4.41 -9.32
CA ALA A 69 5.91 5.09 -9.42
C ALA A 69 6.40 5.16 -10.87
#